data_f4a3f267df76ce7c8077130a5a6ea9a8
#
_entry.id   f4a3f267df76ce7c8077130a5a6ea9a8
#
_cell.length_a   1.000
_cell.length_b   1.000
_cell.length_c   1.000
_cell.angle_alpha   90.00
_cell.angle_beta   90.00
_cell.angle_gamma   90.00
#
_symmetry.space_group_name_H-M   'P 1'
#
loop_
_entity.id
_entity.type
_entity.pdbx_description
1 polymer ?
#
loop_
_entity_poly.entity_id
_entity_poly.type
_entity_poly.pdbx_seq_one_letter_code
_entity_poly.pdbx_strand_id
1 'polypeptide(L)'
;IQPTFYWQGSYAMHTLLNPIKDENGLGAFDLDDGVYFESDDINDRKSIDWYHQEVYEAVKDHTENGADDIDPCVRVQYADGHHIDLAIYFLHTTEDKTMLAHRLEPWHESNPDEMIAWFSDECKSKTKFRELVRFMKAWCEYKRSEGIKMPSGCIMSMLTSEYYQWNDENRYDIAMRDILKNMYDNLSKEGHFHCWRPVEPGEDLFDNYTKGRKDTFLKELKSFKEDAEMAIASKNQHDGCVRWQKHFGDRFSCSTAKDVDEDASQQRFSGTINKNSQYA
;
A
#
# COMPACT_ATOMS: atom_id res chain seq x y z
N ILE A 1 -33.11 9.53 6.12
CA ILE A 1 -32.33 9.24 4.89
C ILE A 1 -31.65 7.88 5.12
N GLN A 2 -31.84 6.92 4.23
CA GLN A 2 -31.17 5.64 4.30
C GLN A 2 -29.84 5.75 3.54
N PRO A 3 -28.69 5.40 4.14
CA PRO A 3 -27.41 5.51 3.45
C PRO A 3 -27.18 4.40 2.43
N THR A 4 -26.33 4.67 1.44
CA THR A 4 -25.72 3.69 0.55
C THR A 4 -24.29 3.40 0.98
N PHE A 5 -23.71 2.28 0.53
CA PHE A 5 -22.39 1.81 0.96
C PHE A 5 -21.53 1.50 -0.26
N TYR A 6 -20.29 1.97 -0.24
CA TYR A 6 -19.33 1.72 -1.33
C TYR A 6 -17.94 1.41 -0.78
N TRP A 7 -17.37 0.28 -1.20
CA TRP A 7 -16.00 -0.10 -0.85
C TRP A 7 -14.99 0.95 -1.27
N GLN A 8 -14.04 1.22 -0.41
CA GLN A 8 -13.03 2.24 -0.61
C GLN A 8 -11.61 1.70 -0.38
N GLY A 9 -10.63 2.59 -0.48
CA GLY A 9 -9.26 2.37 -0.08
C GLY A 9 -8.60 1.15 -0.73
N SER A 10 -7.84 0.42 0.06
CA SER A 10 -7.02 -0.69 -0.42
C SER A 10 -7.83 -1.90 -0.91
N TYR A 11 -9.03 -2.09 -0.39
CA TYR A 11 -9.92 -3.17 -0.82
C TYR A 11 -10.46 -2.92 -2.23
N ALA A 12 -11.03 -1.73 -2.46
CA ALA A 12 -11.56 -1.35 -3.77
C ALA A 12 -10.49 -1.34 -4.87
N MET A 13 -9.25 -0.96 -4.53
CA MET A 13 -8.11 -0.99 -5.45
C MET A 13 -7.49 -2.40 -5.62
N HIS A 14 -7.96 -3.42 -4.90
CA HIS A 14 -7.40 -4.77 -4.85
C HIS A 14 -5.91 -4.79 -4.45
N THR A 15 -5.53 -3.90 -3.54
CA THR A 15 -4.17 -3.79 -2.97
C THR A 15 -4.10 -4.12 -1.49
N LEU A 16 -5.18 -4.64 -0.92
CA LEU A 16 -5.19 -5.15 0.44
C LEU A 16 -4.17 -6.28 0.58
N LEU A 17 -3.45 -6.29 1.70
CA LEU A 17 -2.45 -7.31 2.02
C LEU A 17 -2.97 -8.19 3.15
N ASN A 18 -2.56 -9.46 3.14
CA ASN A 18 -2.73 -10.29 4.31
C ASN A 18 -1.90 -9.70 5.45
N PRO A 19 -2.45 -9.55 6.66
CA PRO A 19 -1.75 -8.93 7.77
C PRO A 19 -0.52 -9.74 8.21
N ILE A 20 0.46 -9.07 8.78
CA ILE A 20 1.51 -9.71 9.55
C ILE A 20 0.88 -10.14 10.87
N LYS A 21 0.93 -11.44 11.14
CA LYS A 21 0.36 -11.99 12.38
C LYS A 21 1.32 -11.77 13.55
N ASP A 22 0.75 -11.41 14.71
CA ASP A 22 1.47 -11.31 15.96
C ASP A 22 1.73 -12.72 16.56
N GLU A 23 2.29 -12.76 17.76
CA GLU A 23 2.58 -14.00 18.50
C GLU A 23 1.33 -14.82 18.85
N ASN A 24 0.14 -14.20 18.88
CA ASN A 24 -1.14 -14.85 19.12
C ASN A 24 -1.81 -15.32 17.81
N GLY A 25 -1.19 -15.09 16.66
CA GLY A 25 -1.74 -15.42 15.36
C GLY A 25 -2.79 -14.42 14.86
N LEU A 26 -2.97 -13.29 15.54
CA LEU A 26 -3.85 -12.20 15.14
C LEU A 26 -3.10 -11.23 14.22
N GLY A 27 -3.82 -10.64 13.28
CA GLY A 27 -3.23 -9.64 12.40
C GLY A 27 -4.27 -8.59 12.05
N ALA A 28 -3.95 -7.33 12.33
CA ALA A 28 -4.82 -6.21 12.03
C ALA A 28 -4.75 -5.86 10.54
N PHE A 29 -5.90 -5.63 9.94
CA PHE A 29 -6.03 -4.97 8.65
C PHE A 29 -7.28 -4.08 8.64
N ASP A 30 -7.21 -3.03 7.85
CA ASP A 30 -8.27 -2.04 7.72
C ASP A 30 -9.08 -2.32 6.46
N LEU A 31 -10.40 -2.37 6.59
CA LEU A 31 -11.32 -2.27 5.47
C LEU A 31 -11.98 -0.91 5.51
N ASP A 32 -11.83 -0.16 4.45
CA ASP A 32 -12.49 1.15 4.31
C ASP A 32 -13.83 0.97 3.57
N ASP A 33 -14.91 1.43 4.17
CA ASP A 33 -16.24 1.46 3.57
C ASP A 33 -16.86 2.85 3.70
N GLY A 34 -17.35 3.39 2.61
CA GLY A 34 -18.00 4.71 2.60
C GLY A 34 -19.49 4.60 2.88
N VAL A 35 -19.96 5.37 3.83
CA VAL A 35 -21.39 5.51 4.20
C VAL A 35 -21.90 6.82 3.63
N TYR A 36 -22.71 6.75 2.56
CA TYR A 36 -23.16 7.91 1.81
C TYR A 36 -24.62 8.24 2.11
N PHE A 37 -24.85 9.41 2.65
CA PHE A 37 -26.19 10.00 2.81
C PHE A 37 -26.47 10.92 1.63
N GLU A 38 -27.39 10.51 0.78
CA GLU A 38 -27.63 11.15 -0.52
C GLU A 38 -28.86 12.07 -0.45
N SER A 39 -28.76 13.27 -1.03
CA SER A 39 -29.90 14.17 -1.28
C SER A 39 -29.63 15.05 -2.51
N ASP A 40 -30.69 15.51 -3.16
CA ASP A 40 -30.64 16.51 -4.22
C ASP A 40 -30.75 17.96 -3.68
N ASP A 41 -31.01 18.12 -2.38
CA ASP A 41 -31.04 19.42 -1.68
C ASP A 41 -29.94 19.48 -0.62
N ILE A 42 -29.03 20.44 -0.75
CA ILE A 42 -27.96 20.71 0.21
C ILE A 42 -28.49 21.05 1.62
N ASN A 43 -29.72 21.58 1.72
CA ASN A 43 -30.36 21.90 3.00
C ASN A 43 -30.77 20.65 3.80
N ASP A 44 -30.85 19.50 3.20
CA ASP A 44 -31.10 18.23 3.89
C ASP A 44 -29.86 17.77 4.69
N ARG A 45 -28.68 18.31 4.41
CA ARG A 45 -27.46 18.00 5.12
C ARG A 45 -27.56 18.39 6.60
N LYS A 46 -27.36 17.40 7.46
CA LYS A 46 -27.33 17.56 8.92
C LYS A 46 -25.93 18.02 9.41
N SER A 47 -25.79 18.19 10.71
CA SER A 47 -24.46 18.43 11.30
C SER A 47 -23.58 17.19 11.20
N ILE A 48 -22.27 17.39 11.19
CA ILE A 48 -21.28 16.30 11.20
C ILE A 48 -21.52 15.38 12.40
N ASP A 49 -21.73 15.93 13.59
CA ASP A 49 -22.00 15.15 14.80
C ASP A 49 -23.26 14.28 14.69
N TRP A 50 -24.30 14.78 14.00
CA TRP A 50 -25.50 13.99 13.78
C TRP A 50 -25.19 12.74 12.95
N TYR A 51 -24.42 12.87 11.86
CA TYR A 51 -24.04 11.73 11.02
C TYR A 51 -23.18 10.71 11.77
N HIS A 52 -22.20 11.19 12.51
CA HIS A 52 -21.33 10.31 13.32
C HIS A 52 -22.15 9.55 14.39
N GLN A 53 -23.06 10.26 15.08
CA GLN A 53 -23.92 9.64 16.08
C GLN A 53 -24.84 8.58 15.50
N GLU A 54 -25.50 8.86 14.36
CA GLU A 54 -26.40 7.89 13.70
C GLU A 54 -25.65 6.63 13.26
N VAL A 55 -24.49 6.78 12.65
CA VAL A 55 -23.68 5.63 12.21
C VAL A 55 -23.17 4.85 13.42
N TYR A 56 -22.64 5.54 14.43
CA TYR A 56 -22.14 4.88 15.67
C TYR A 56 -23.26 4.09 16.38
N GLU A 57 -24.44 4.71 16.61
CA GLU A 57 -25.57 4.04 17.25
C GLU A 57 -26.05 2.82 16.46
N ALA A 58 -25.97 2.86 15.13
CA ALA A 58 -26.37 1.75 14.27
C ALA A 58 -25.42 0.53 14.39
N VAL A 59 -24.13 0.75 14.70
CA VAL A 59 -23.10 -0.32 14.65
C VAL A 59 -22.44 -0.64 15.96
N LYS A 60 -22.62 0.15 17.02
CA LYS A 60 -21.91 0.00 18.32
C LYS A 60 -22.05 -1.38 18.97
N ASP A 61 -23.17 -2.05 18.72
CA ASP A 61 -23.47 -3.38 19.28
C ASP A 61 -23.38 -4.49 18.20
N HIS A 62 -22.79 -4.20 17.03
CA HIS A 62 -22.72 -5.14 15.91
C HIS A 62 -21.78 -6.31 16.17
N THR A 63 -20.71 -6.08 16.91
CA THR A 63 -19.72 -7.09 17.30
C THR A 63 -19.55 -7.10 18.81
N GLU A 64 -18.94 -8.19 19.36
CA GLU A 64 -18.60 -8.26 20.79
C GLU A 64 -17.58 -7.18 21.21
N ASN A 65 -16.71 -6.73 20.30
CA ASN A 65 -15.72 -5.68 20.55
C ASN A 65 -16.27 -4.27 20.35
N GLY A 66 -17.51 -4.15 19.81
CA GLY A 66 -18.21 -2.90 19.62
C GLY A 66 -17.63 -2.05 18.50
N ALA A 67 -17.89 -0.74 18.61
CA ALA A 67 -17.37 0.26 17.68
C ALA A 67 -16.83 1.47 18.44
N ASP A 68 -15.91 2.19 17.81
CA ASP A 68 -15.38 3.47 18.26
C ASP A 68 -15.73 4.57 17.26
N ASP A 69 -16.22 5.68 17.79
CA ASP A 69 -16.44 6.88 16.99
C ASP A 69 -15.16 7.71 16.99
N ILE A 70 -14.32 7.47 15.97
CA ILE A 70 -13.07 8.16 15.73
C ILE A 70 -13.19 9.05 14.50
N ASP A 71 -12.48 10.17 14.49
CA ASP A 71 -12.51 11.06 13.35
C ASP A 71 -11.48 10.65 12.28
N PRO A 72 -11.84 10.58 10.99
CA PRO A 72 -13.14 10.95 10.36
C PRO A 72 -14.12 9.79 10.13
N CYS A 73 -14.04 8.69 10.87
CA CYS A 73 -14.88 7.50 10.64
C CYS A 73 -15.46 6.93 11.93
N VAL A 74 -16.40 6.02 11.80
CA VAL A 74 -16.79 5.09 12.86
C VAL A 74 -16.11 3.76 12.59
N ARG A 75 -15.32 3.29 13.55
CA ARG A 75 -14.55 2.03 13.46
C ARG A 75 -15.28 0.90 14.13
N VAL A 76 -15.63 -0.14 13.39
CA VAL A 76 -16.19 -1.39 13.95
C VAL A 76 -15.06 -2.39 14.16
N GLN A 77 -14.91 -2.89 15.40
CA GLN A 77 -13.82 -3.79 15.78
C GLN A 77 -14.27 -5.26 15.79
N TYR A 78 -13.43 -6.16 15.26
CA TYR A 78 -13.69 -7.59 15.22
C TYR A 78 -12.70 -8.39 16.09
N ALA A 79 -13.14 -9.56 16.56
CA ALA A 79 -12.36 -10.37 17.51
C ALA A 79 -11.06 -10.95 16.95
N ASP A 80 -10.93 -11.07 15.64
CA ASP A 80 -9.72 -11.56 14.95
C ASP A 80 -8.68 -10.47 14.66
N GLY A 81 -8.95 -9.22 15.11
CA GLY A 81 -8.05 -8.08 15.04
C GLY A 81 -8.25 -7.18 13.80
N HIS A 82 -9.11 -7.54 12.85
CA HIS A 82 -9.45 -6.61 11.79
C HIS A 82 -10.51 -5.60 12.24
N HIS A 83 -10.61 -4.49 11.52
CA HIS A 83 -11.66 -3.49 11.72
C HIS A 83 -12.16 -2.94 10.39
N ILE A 84 -13.38 -2.42 10.43
CA ILE A 84 -13.99 -1.72 9.30
C ILE A 84 -14.13 -0.25 9.67
N ASP A 85 -13.54 0.61 8.89
CA ASP A 85 -13.64 2.05 9.01
C ASP A 85 -14.77 2.57 8.12
N LEU A 86 -15.83 3.03 8.75
CA LEU A 86 -17.01 3.60 8.09
C LEU A 86 -16.80 5.10 7.93
N ALA A 87 -16.20 5.51 6.82
CA ALA A 87 -16.04 6.92 6.46
C ALA A 87 -17.38 7.49 6.02
N ILE A 88 -17.78 8.65 6.58
CA ILE A 88 -19.13 9.18 6.46
C ILE A 88 -19.16 10.34 5.49
N TYR A 89 -20.06 10.27 4.50
CA TYR A 89 -20.19 11.27 3.45
C TYR A 89 -21.62 11.78 3.32
N PHE A 90 -21.73 13.05 2.94
CA PHE A 90 -22.94 13.60 2.34
C PHE A 90 -22.70 13.75 0.84
N LEU A 91 -23.54 13.11 0.02
CA LEU A 91 -23.50 13.21 -1.44
C LEU A 91 -24.64 14.12 -1.92
N HIS A 92 -24.28 15.27 -2.48
CA HIS A 92 -25.24 16.14 -3.18
C HIS A 92 -25.40 15.66 -4.62
N THR A 93 -26.47 14.91 -4.89
CA THR A 93 -26.63 14.16 -6.14
C THR A 93 -26.78 15.03 -7.38
N THR A 94 -27.35 16.24 -7.25
CA THR A 94 -27.52 17.17 -8.38
C THR A 94 -26.18 17.80 -8.83
N GLU A 95 -25.29 18.09 -7.88
CA GLU A 95 -23.99 18.72 -8.16
C GLU A 95 -22.87 17.68 -8.27
N ASP A 96 -23.16 16.41 -7.99
CA ASP A 96 -22.19 15.31 -7.92
C ASP A 96 -21.01 15.61 -6.96
N LYS A 97 -21.35 16.19 -5.80
CA LYS A 97 -20.37 16.58 -4.78
C LYS A 97 -20.44 15.69 -3.57
N THR A 98 -19.34 15.00 -3.32
CA THR A 98 -19.14 14.18 -2.12
C THR A 98 -18.39 14.99 -1.07
N MET A 99 -18.96 15.11 0.11
CA MET A 99 -18.43 15.88 1.23
C MET A 99 -18.19 14.97 2.45
N LEU A 100 -16.95 14.94 2.94
CA LEU A 100 -16.57 14.13 4.10
C LEU A 100 -17.04 14.80 5.40
N ALA A 101 -17.63 14.00 6.29
CA ALA A 101 -17.99 14.40 7.63
C ALA A 101 -16.78 14.27 8.57
N HIS A 102 -15.96 15.31 8.68
CA HIS A 102 -14.78 15.37 9.52
C HIS A 102 -14.97 16.37 10.67
N ARG A 103 -14.93 15.93 11.94
CA ARG A 103 -15.28 16.79 13.08
C ARG A 103 -14.28 17.93 13.33
N LEU A 104 -13.02 17.70 13.02
CA LEU A 104 -11.95 18.69 13.25
C LEU A 104 -11.81 19.67 12.10
N GLU A 105 -12.55 19.48 11.02
CA GLU A 105 -12.52 20.30 9.81
C GLU A 105 -13.93 20.68 9.38
N PRO A 106 -14.13 21.81 8.69
CA PRO A 106 -15.41 22.08 8.06
C PRO A 106 -15.68 21.05 6.95
N TRP A 107 -16.94 20.91 6.53
CA TRP A 107 -17.30 20.13 5.36
C TRP A 107 -16.37 20.47 4.18
N HIS A 108 -15.67 19.48 3.68
CA HIS A 108 -14.81 19.62 2.51
C HIS A 108 -15.12 18.52 1.49
N GLU A 109 -14.90 18.85 0.24
CA GLU A 109 -15.07 17.92 -0.85
C GLU A 109 -13.99 16.83 -0.77
N SER A 110 -14.43 15.58 -0.80
CA SER A 110 -13.53 14.42 -0.82
C SER A 110 -14.20 13.31 -1.61
N ASN A 111 -13.61 12.92 -2.71
CA ASN A 111 -14.16 11.92 -3.62
C ASN A 111 -13.26 10.69 -3.73
N PRO A 112 -13.51 9.64 -2.92
CA PRO A 112 -12.75 8.40 -2.99
C PRO A 112 -12.83 7.69 -4.34
N ASP A 113 -13.91 7.86 -5.08
CA ASP A 113 -14.11 7.21 -6.39
C ASP A 113 -13.12 7.74 -7.42
N GLU A 114 -12.73 9.03 -7.35
CA GLU A 114 -11.69 9.57 -8.22
C GLU A 114 -10.34 8.91 -7.98
N MET A 115 -9.98 8.62 -6.72
CA MET A 115 -8.77 7.87 -6.39
C MET A 115 -8.81 6.44 -6.91
N ILE A 116 -9.97 5.77 -6.83
CA ILE A 116 -10.16 4.41 -7.35
C ILE A 116 -10.07 4.42 -8.88
N ALA A 117 -10.69 5.41 -9.53
CA ALA A 117 -10.63 5.59 -10.98
C ALA A 117 -9.20 5.86 -11.45
N TRP A 118 -8.48 6.80 -10.81
CA TRP A 118 -7.07 7.04 -11.08
C TRP A 118 -6.23 5.75 -10.98
N PHE A 119 -6.38 5.01 -9.88
CA PHE A 119 -5.64 3.76 -9.68
C PHE A 119 -5.96 2.71 -10.75
N SER A 120 -7.23 2.63 -11.16
CA SER A 120 -7.67 1.74 -12.24
C SER A 120 -7.01 2.11 -13.58
N ASP A 121 -6.92 3.40 -13.90
CA ASP A 121 -6.29 3.88 -15.13
C ASP A 121 -4.77 3.66 -15.12
N GLU A 122 -4.12 3.83 -13.96
CA GLU A 122 -2.73 3.45 -13.77
C GLU A 122 -2.50 1.94 -14.05
N CYS A 123 -3.41 1.08 -13.56
CA CYS A 123 -3.34 -0.35 -13.82
C CYS A 123 -3.55 -0.73 -15.30
N LYS A 124 -4.32 0.05 -16.06
CA LYS A 124 -4.52 -0.16 -17.50
C LYS A 124 -3.30 0.27 -18.31
N SER A 125 -2.65 1.34 -17.89
CA SER A 125 -1.52 1.95 -18.61
C SER A 125 -0.16 1.36 -18.23
N LYS A 126 -0.01 0.80 -17.02
CA LYS A 126 1.26 0.33 -16.46
C LYS A 126 1.23 -1.17 -16.18
N THR A 127 2.04 -1.93 -16.92
CA THR A 127 2.14 -3.39 -16.78
C THR A 127 2.50 -3.79 -15.35
N LYS A 128 1.70 -4.71 -14.75
CA LYS A 128 1.97 -5.21 -13.39
C LYS A 128 2.01 -4.16 -12.27
N PHE A 129 1.41 -3.01 -12.50
CA PHE A 129 1.42 -1.88 -11.55
C PHE A 129 0.84 -2.27 -10.19
N ARG A 130 -0.33 -2.94 -10.16
CA ARG A 130 -0.98 -3.35 -8.92
C ARG A 130 -0.09 -4.25 -8.06
N GLU A 131 0.58 -5.19 -8.67
CA GLU A 131 1.50 -6.11 -7.99
C GLU A 131 2.70 -5.36 -7.41
N LEU A 132 3.28 -4.43 -8.18
CA LEU A 132 4.39 -3.58 -7.71
C LEU A 132 3.98 -2.70 -6.52
N VAL A 133 2.78 -2.09 -6.58
CA VAL A 133 2.21 -1.36 -5.43
C VAL A 133 2.05 -2.27 -4.22
N ARG A 134 1.55 -3.49 -4.39
CA ARG A 134 1.43 -4.45 -3.28
C ARG A 134 2.78 -4.81 -2.67
N PHE A 135 3.84 -4.96 -3.47
CA PHE A 135 5.19 -5.20 -2.95
C PHE A 135 5.70 -4.00 -2.15
N MET A 136 5.54 -2.78 -2.65
CA MET A 136 5.95 -1.57 -1.93
C MET A 136 5.18 -1.37 -0.62
N LYS A 137 3.88 -1.67 -0.62
CA LYS A 137 3.06 -1.67 0.60
C LYS A 137 3.51 -2.75 1.59
N ALA A 138 3.82 -3.96 1.11
CA ALA A 138 4.28 -5.08 1.94
C ALA A 138 5.62 -4.75 2.64
N TRP A 139 6.54 -4.11 1.92
CA TRP A 139 7.77 -3.59 2.52
C TRP A 139 7.48 -2.58 3.64
N CYS A 140 6.64 -1.59 3.38
CA CYS A 140 6.29 -0.58 4.39
C CYS A 140 5.60 -1.21 5.61
N GLU A 141 4.72 -2.19 5.40
CA GLU A 141 4.04 -2.88 6.50
C GLU A 141 5.02 -3.71 7.35
N TYR A 142 5.94 -4.43 6.69
CA TYR A 142 6.99 -5.14 7.41
C TYR A 142 7.87 -4.19 8.23
N LYS A 143 8.30 -3.06 7.67
CA LYS A 143 9.07 -2.06 8.41
C LYS A 143 8.29 -1.44 9.57
N ARG A 144 6.97 -1.26 9.44
CA ARG A 144 6.13 -0.82 10.57
C ARG A 144 6.04 -1.88 11.67
N SER A 145 6.00 -3.17 11.33
CA SER A 145 6.04 -4.25 12.34
C SER A 145 7.37 -4.30 13.11
N GLU A 146 8.45 -3.78 12.50
CA GLU A 146 9.75 -3.55 13.19
C GLU A 146 9.78 -2.21 13.99
N GLY A 147 8.67 -1.49 14.10
CA GLY A 147 8.58 -0.22 14.83
C GLY A 147 9.04 1.01 14.02
N ILE A 148 9.31 0.89 12.74
CA ILE A 148 9.78 1.97 11.87
C ILE A 148 8.58 2.70 11.26
N LYS A 149 8.57 4.04 11.37
CA LYS A 149 7.50 4.88 10.79
C LYS A 149 7.68 5.02 9.28
N MET A 150 6.89 4.28 8.53
CA MET A 150 6.88 4.30 7.06
C MET A 150 5.67 5.07 6.50
N PRO A 151 5.74 5.52 5.22
CA PRO A 151 4.60 6.15 4.55
C PRO A 151 3.37 5.26 4.48
N SER A 152 2.18 5.86 4.36
CA SER A 152 0.93 5.12 4.18
C SER A 152 0.89 4.32 2.88
N GLY A 153 -0.03 3.37 2.78
CA GLY A 153 -0.24 2.61 1.54
C GLY A 153 -0.68 3.49 0.37
N CYS A 154 -1.42 4.56 0.65
CA CYS A 154 -1.84 5.54 -0.34
C CYS A 154 -0.63 6.27 -0.94
N ILE A 155 0.24 6.84 -0.11
CA ILE A 155 1.50 7.48 -0.54
C ILE A 155 2.36 6.49 -1.36
N MET A 156 2.47 5.24 -0.92
CA MET A 156 3.26 4.25 -1.66
C MET A 156 2.66 3.92 -3.02
N SER A 157 1.35 3.96 -3.18
CA SER A 157 0.70 3.77 -4.48
C SER A 157 1.06 4.91 -5.45
N MET A 158 1.04 6.16 -4.97
CA MET A 158 1.38 7.35 -5.77
C MET A 158 2.86 7.37 -6.13
N LEU A 159 3.75 7.16 -5.16
CA LEU A 159 5.19 7.10 -5.42
C LEU A 159 5.56 5.95 -6.37
N THR A 160 4.89 4.80 -6.25
CA THR A 160 5.10 3.68 -7.19
C THR A 160 4.67 4.07 -8.60
N SER A 161 3.60 4.86 -8.74
CA SER A 161 3.15 5.37 -10.04
C SER A 161 4.13 6.39 -10.63
N GLU A 162 4.58 7.35 -9.81
CA GLU A 162 5.48 8.41 -10.22
C GLU A 162 6.84 7.87 -10.69
N TYR A 163 7.40 6.89 -9.94
CA TYR A 163 8.70 6.30 -10.25
C TYR A 163 8.60 4.96 -10.97
N TYR A 164 7.43 4.66 -11.52
CA TYR A 164 7.18 3.40 -12.23
C TYR A 164 8.17 3.15 -13.36
N GLN A 165 8.70 1.93 -13.38
CA GLN A 165 9.54 1.42 -14.44
C GLN A 165 9.24 -0.07 -14.65
N TRP A 166 8.94 -0.46 -15.87
CA TRP A 166 8.84 -1.86 -16.28
C TRP A 166 9.96 -2.21 -17.24
N ASN A 167 10.30 -3.48 -17.35
CA ASN A 167 11.43 -3.97 -18.13
C ASN A 167 10.98 -5.02 -19.15
N ASP A 168 11.75 -5.16 -20.24
CA ASP A 168 11.44 -6.10 -21.32
C ASP A 168 11.67 -7.58 -20.93
N GLU A 169 12.39 -7.84 -19.84
CA GLU A 169 12.63 -9.18 -19.30
C GLU A 169 11.41 -9.74 -18.56
N ASN A 170 10.34 -8.95 -18.37
CA ASN A 170 9.13 -9.28 -17.61
C ASN A 170 9.43 -9.74 -16.17
N ARG A 171 10.39 -9.10 -15.51
CA ARG A 171 10.89 -9.44 -14.17
C ARG A 171 10.50 -8.40 -13.15
N TYR A 172 9.86 -8.85 -12.06
CA TYR A 172 9.44 -7.99 -10.95
C TYR A 172 10.63 -7.44 -10.13
N ASP A 173 11.67 -8.24 -9.93
CA ASP A 173 12.84 -7.82 -9.16
C ASP A 173 13.60 -6.68 -9.83
N ILE A 174 13.75 -6.72 -11.17
CA ILE A 174 14.33 -5.63 -11.95
C ILE A 174 13.44 -4.37 -11.85
N ALA A 175 12.13 -4.51 -12.04
CA ALA A 175 11.19 -3.39 -11.93
C ALA A 175 11.22 -2.76 -10.53
N MET A 176 11.22 -3.59 -9.48
CA MET A 176 11.32 -3.11 -8.09
C MET A 176 12.63 -2.36 -7.83
N ARG A 177 13.78 -2.90 -8.25
CA ARG A 177 15.07 -2.22 -8.15
C ARG A 177 15.03 -0.84 -8.83
N ASP A 178 14.49 -0.76 -10.05
CA ASP A 178 14.46 0.47 -10.82
C ASP A 178 13.54 1.51 -10.19
N ILE A 179 12.37 1.09 -9.69
CA ILE A 179 11.45 1.96 -8.94
C ILE A 179 12.13 2.49 -7.68
N LEU A 180 12.75 1.63 -6.88
CA LEU A 180 13.45 2.02 -5.65
C LEU A 180 14.59 2.99 -5.95
N LYS A 181 15.34 2.74 -7.03
CA LYS A 181 16.44 3.59 -7.47
C LYS A 181 15.93 4.98 -7.90
N ASN A 182 14.95 5.04 -8.79
CA ASN A 182 14.39 6.28 -9.29
C ASN A 182 13.78 7.12 -8.15
N MET A 183 13.04 6.46 -7.24
CA MET A 183 12.44 7.08 -6.06
C MET A 183 13.52 7.65 -5.14
N TYR A 184 14.55 6.89 -4.79
CA TYR A 184 15.64 7.38 -3.93
C TYR A 184 16.42 8.50 -4.60
N ASP A 185 16.82 8.34 -5.85
CA ASP A 185 17.63 9.31 -6.59
C ASP A 185 16.90 10.65 -6.78
N ASN A 186 15.57 10.65 -6.74
CA ASN A 186 14.76 11.88 -6.79
C ASN A 186 14.50 12.44 -5.40
N LEU A 187 13.85 11.69 -4.50
CA LEU A 187 13.43 12.17 -3.18
C LEU A 187 14.59 12.59 -2.28
N SER A 188 15.82 12.11 -2.52
CA SER A 188 17.01 12.51 -1.76
C SER A 188 17.58 13.87 -2.15
N LYS A 189 17.13 14.46 -3.26
CA LYS A 189 17.56 15.80 -3.67
C LYS A 189 16.86 16.86 -2.83
N GLU A 190 17.58 17.94 -2.55
CA GLU A 190 17.02 19.09 -1.84
C GLU A 190 15.82 19.66 -2.60
N GLY A 191 14.71 19.87 -1.88
CA GLY A 191 13.47 20.41 -2.45
C GLY A 191 12.62 19.41 -3.25
N HIS A 192 13.02 18.15 -3.35
CA HIS A 192 12.30 17.14 -4.13
C HIS A 192 11.50 16.12 -3.27
N PHE A 193 11.49 16.27 -1.96
CA PHE A 193 10.78 15.35 -1.07
C PHE A 193 9.30 15.72 -0.96
N HIS A 194 8.51 15.37 -1.95
CA HIS A 194 7.07 15.59 -2.02
C HIS A 194 6.38 14.38 -2.66
N CYS A 195 5.05 14.27 -2.43
CA CYS A 195 4.17 13.28 -3.04
C CYS A 195 2.82 13.95 -3.32
N TRP A 196 2.60 14.36 -4.55
CA TRP A 196 1.40 15.08 -4.96
C TRP A 196 0.20 14.14 -5.11
N ARG A 197 -0.94 14.52 -4.55
CA ARG A 197 -2.19 13.80 -4.75
C ARG A 197 -2.65 13.99 -6.20
N PRO A 198 -2.97 12.90 -6.93
CA PRO A 198 -3.31 13.01 -8.36
C PRO A 198 -4.71 13.55 -8.63
N VAL A 199 -5.64 13.43 -7.68
CA VAL A 199 -7.06 13.80 -7.82
C VAL A 199 -7.44 15.09 -7.10
N GLU A 200 -6.58 15.59 -6.23
CA GLU A 200 -6.71 16.86 -5.54
C GLU A 200 -5.42 17.67 -5.80
N PRO A 201 -5.34 18.37 -6.93
CA PRO A 201 -4.13 19.04 -7.35
C PRO A 201 -3.64 20.06 -6.31
N GLY A 202 -2.35 19.98 -5.96
CA GLY A 202 -1.69 20.89 -5.02
C GLY A 202 -1.60 20.37 -3.59
N GLU A 203 -2.18 19.22 -3.25
CA GLU A 203 -1.95 18.58 -1.95
C GLU A 203 -0.66 17.74 -1.97
N ASP A 204 0.32 18.13 -1.16
CA ASP A 204 1.51 17.32 -0.90
C ASP A 204 1.31 16.47 0.35
N LEU A 205 1.21 15.18 0.19
CA LEU A 205 1.00 14.23 1.28
C LEU A 205 2.19 14.11 2.23
N PHE A 206 3.32 14.74 1.92
CA PHE A 206 4.49 14.84 2.79
C PHE A 206 4.62 16.18 3.53
N ASP A 207 3.70 17.12 3.35
CA ASP A 207 3.78 18.44 4.01
C ASP A 207 3.90 18.32 5.53
N ASN A 208 3.13 17.43 6.14
CA ASN A 208 3.12 17.21 7.58
C ASN A 208 4.24 16.27 8.07
N TYR A 209 5.17 15.86 7.20
CA TYR A 209 6.29 14.99 7.60
C TYR A 209 7.41 15.83 8.22
N THR A 210 7.72 15.53 9.48
CA THR A 210 8.91 16.07 10.13
C THR A 210 10.18 15.64 9.41
N LYS A 211 11.25 16.42 9.53
CA LYS A 211 12.56 16.06 9.00
C LYS A 211 12.98 14.63 9.41
N GLY A 212 12.78 14.28 10.67
CA GLY A 212 13.13 12.93 11.17
C GLY A 212 12.34 11.81 10.49
N ARG A 213 11.05 12.03 10.15
CA ARG A 213 10.27 11.06 9.36
C ARG A 213 10.80 10.95 7.92
N LYS A 214 11.13 12.07 7.29
CA LYS A 214 11.71 12.11 5.93
C LYS A 214 13.06 11.38 5.91
N ASP A 215 13.94 11.69 6.85
CA ASP A 215 15.27 11.06 6.96
C ASP A 215 15.15 9.54 7.21
N THR A 216 14.20 9.12 8.05
CA THR A 216 13.94 7.68 8.31
C THR A 216 13.50 6.95 7.05
N PHE A 217 12.54 7.50 6.31
CA PHE A 217 12.08 6.89 5.06
C PHE A 217 13.19 6.82 4.02
N LEU A 218 13.97 7.89 3.83
CA LEU A 218 15.11 7.89 2.90
C LEU A 218 16.18 6.87 3.28
N LYS A 219 16.44 6.67 4.57
CA LYS A 219 17.38 5.66 5.05
C LYS A 219 16.92 4.25 4.69
N GLU A 220 15.65 3.92 4.96
CA GLU A 220 15.08 2.60 4.63
C GLU A 220 15.01 2.38 3.11
N LEU A 221 14.62 3.41 2.35
CA LEU A 221 14.58 3.37 0.89
C LEU A 221 15.98 3.13 0.28
N LYS A 222 17.00 3.81 0.81
CA LYS A 222 18.41 3.59 0.42
C LYS A 222 18.87 2.16 0.69
N SER A 223 18.58 1.66 1.90
CA SER A 223 18.93 0.29 2.28
C SER A 223 18.28 -0.73 1.36
N PHE A 224 16.98 -0.55 1.06
CA PHE A 224 16.28 -1.48 0.17
C PHE A 224 16.80 -1.40 -1.28
N LYS A 225 17.04 -0.20 -1.80
CA LYS A 225 17.64 0.00 -3.12
C LYS A 225 18.99 -0.74 -3.24
N GLU A 226 19.90 -0.56 -2.27
CA GLU A 226 21.22 -1.17 -2.27
C GLU A 226 21.13 -2.71 -2.19
N ASP A 227 20.27 -3.25 -1.32
CA ASP A 227 20.03 -4.68 -1.24
C ASP A 227 19.41 -5.26 -2.52
N ALA A 228 18.51 -4.54 -3.18
CA ALA A 228 17.91 -4.94 -4.46
C ALA A 228 18.96 -4.98 -5.59
N GLU A 229 19.82 -3.96 -5.67
CA GLU A 229 20.94 -3.93 -6.63
C GLU A 229 21.90 -5.11 -6.42
N MET A 230 22.28 -5.39 -5.16
CA MET A 230 23.16 -6.51 -4.81
C MET A 230 22.47 -7.87 -5.03
N ALA A 231 21.16 -7.99 -4.77
CA ALA A 231 20.41 -9.22 -5.00
C ALA A 231 20.40 -9.62 -6.47
N ILE A 232 20.17 -8.65 -7.36
CA ILE A 232 20.13 -8.88 -8.82
C ILE A 232 21.53 -9.19 -9.37
N ALA A 233 22.57 -8.57 -8.80
CA ALA A 233 23.96 -8.82 -9.20
C ALA A 233 24.53 -10.13 -8.62
N SER A 234 23.84 -10.76 -7.66
CA SER A 234 24.32 -12.00 -7.02
C SER A 234 24.28 -13.17 -8.00
N LYS A 235 25.39 -13.91 -8.05
CA LYS A 235 25.47 -15.19 -8.78
C LYS A 235 24.91 -16.36 -7.98
N ASN A 236 24.68 -16.18 -6.69
CA ASN A 236 24.10 -17.17 -5.79
C ASN A 236 22.62 -16.84 -5.55
N GLN A 237 21.74 -17.76 -5.89
CA GLN A 237 20.28 -17.56 -5.77
C GLN A 237 19.86 -17.37 -4.31
N HIS A 238 20.45 -18.12 -3.38
CA HIS A 238 20.14 -17.99 -1.95
C HIS A 238 20.57 -16.63 -1.40
N ASP A 239 21.78 -16.18 -1.71
CA ASP A 239 22.27 -14.87 -1.29
C ASP A 239 21.40 -13.72 -1.83
N GLY A 240 21.00 -13.80 -3.09
CA GLY A 240 20.06 -12.85 -3.68
C GLY A 240 18.70 -12.87 -2.97
N CYS A 241 18.17 -14.06 -2.67
CA CYS A 241 16.91 -14.24 -1.97
C CYS A 241 16.93 -13.62 -0.56
N VAL A 242 17.97 -13.89 0.22
CA VAL A 242 18.09 -13.36 1.59
C VAL A 242 18.10 -11.83 1.63
N ARG A 243 18.65 -11.17 0.61
CA ARG A 243 18.62 -9.70 0.50
C ARG A 243 17.19 -9.17 0.35
N TRP A 244 16.37 -9.82 -0.47
CA TRP A 244 14.94 -9.48 -0.58
C TRP A 244 14.20 -9.78 0.73
N GLN A 245 14.43 -10.95 1.33
CA GLN A 245 13.79 -11.37 2.58
C GLN A 245 14.00 -10.36 3.73
N LYS A 246 15.16 -9.73 3.81
CA LYS A 246 15.47 -8.66 4.78
C LYS A 246 14.45 -7.49 4.75
N HIS A 247 13.76 -7.28 3.63
CA HIS A 247 12.80 -6.19 3.45
C HIS A 247 11.33 -6.64 3.50
N PHE A 248 11.09 -7.96 3.48
CA PHE A 248 9.73 -8.51 3.50
C PHE A 248 9.46 -9.49 4.65
N GLY A 249 10.52 -9.87 5.38
CA GLY A 249 10.42 -10.89 6.43
C GLY A 249 9.96 -12.23 5.87
N ASP A 250 9.20 -12.97 6.67
CA ASP A 250 8.72 -14.32 6.33
C ASP A 250 7.74 -14.37 5.15
N ARG A 251 7.21 -13.23 4.73
CA ARG A 251 6.42 -13.14 3.50
C ARG A 251 7.22 -13.48 2.24
N PHE A 252 8.54 -13.38 2.30
CA PHE A 252 9.45 -13.71 1.23
C PHE A 252 10.28 -14.93 1.61
N SER A 253 9.83 -16.12 1.21
CA SER A 253 10.49 -17.38 1.58
C SER A 253 11.68 -17.68 0.69
N CYS A 254 12.82 -17.99 1.31
CA CYS A 254 14.04 -18.46 0.64
C CYS A 254 14.22 -19.99 0.72
N SER A 255 13.22 -20.74 1.18
CA SER A 255 13.32 -22.19 1.40
C SER A 255 13.60 -23.01 0.13
N THR A 256 13.27 -22.49 -1.05
CA THR A 256 13.51 -23.13 -2.34
C THR A 256 14.72 -22.57 -3.09
N ALA A 257 15.34 -21.51 -2.58
CA ALA A 257 16.50 -20.88 -3.21
C ALA A 257 17.72 -21.78 -3.07
N LYS A 258 18.43 -22.00 -4.17
CA LYS A 258 19.61 -22.88 -4.20
C LYS A 258 20.84 -22.11 -3.73
N ASP A 259 21.57 -22.68 -2.78
CA ASP A 259 22.85 -22.18 -2.30
C ASP A 259 23.98 -22.75 -3.15
N VAL A 260 24.03 -22.34 -4.41
CA VAL A 260 25.10 -22.68 -5.36
C VAL A 260 25.30 -21.54 -6.34
N ASP A 261 26.56 -21.24 -6.66
CA ASP A 261 26.87 -20.26 -7.69
C ASP A 261 26.47 -20.75 -9.07
N GLU A 262 25.94 -19.90 -9.92
CA GLU A 262 25.53 -20.23 -11.29
C GLU A 262 26.68 -20.83 -12.10
N ASP A 263 27.88 -20.27 -11.98
CA ASP A 263 29.07 -20.79 -12.66
C ASP A 263 29.43 -22.24 -12.25
N ALA A 264 29.21 -22.58 -10.97
CA ALA A 264 29.43 -23.95 -10.47
C ALA A 264 28.34 -24.91 -10.95
N SER A 265 27.11 -24.46 -11.12
CA SER A 265 26.02 -25.27 -11.66
C SER A 265 26.19 -25.57 -13.16
N GLN A 266 26.66 -24.61 -13.94
CA GLN A 266 27.00 -24.81 -15.36
C GLN A 266 28.15 -25.78 -15.56
N GLN A 267 29.21 -25.73 -14.74
CA GLN A 267 30.30 -26.67 -14.78
C GLN A 267 29.88 -28.11 -14.45
N ARG A 268 28.96 -28.29 -13.49
CA ARG A 268 28.39 -29.62 -13.19
C ARG A 268 27.54 -30.17 -14.34
N PHE A 269 26.78 -29.32 -15.04
CA PHE A 269 25.97 -29.71 -16.18
C PHE A 269 26.84 -30.12 -17.38
N SER A 270 27.88 -29.35 -17.69
CA SER A 270 28.81 -29.67 -18.78
C SER A 270 29.61 -30.95 -18.49
N GLY A 271 29.97 -31.20 -17.24
CA GLY A 271 30.63 -32.43 -16.81
C GLY A 271 29.74 -33.68 -16.95
N THR A 272 28.43 -33.55 -16.79
CA THR A 272 27.47 -34.65 -16.96
C THR A 272 27.21 -34.97 -18.43
N ILE A 273 27.15 -33.97 -19.30
CA ILE A 273 26.97 -34.16 -20.76
C ILE A 273 28.19 -34.88 -21.36
N ASN A 274 29.39 -34.51 -20.96
CA ASN A 274 30.62 -35.16 -21.44
C ASN A 274 30.79 -36.62 -20.99
N LYS A 275 30.20 -37.04 -19.88
CA LYS A 275 30.16 -38.43 -19.44
C LYS A 275 29.24 -39.31 -20.25
N ASN A 276 28.13 -38.79 -20.78
CA ASN A 276 27.19 -39.53 -21.60
C ASN A 276 27.56 -39.63 -23.07
N SER A 277 28.54 -38.84 -23.55
CA SER A 277 29.08 -38.96 -24.91
C SER A 277 30.15 -40.06 -25.11
N GLN A 278 30.50 -40.79 -24.04
CA GLN A 278 31.41 -41.92 -24.14
C GLN A 278 30.75 -43.31 -24.37
N TYR A 279 29.41 -43.32 -24.53
CA TYR A 279 28.64 -44.52 -24.84
C TYR A 279 27.81 -44.33 -26.09
N ALA A 280 28.42 -43.97 -27.21
CA ALA A 280 27.86 -44.10 -28.56
C ALA A 280 28.81 -44.82 -29.44
#